data_851b470f2005b2a3d124cc41de0aeace
#
_entry.id   851b470f2005b2a3d124cc41de0aeace
#
_cell.length_a   1.000
_cell.length_b   1.000
_cell.length_c   1.000
_cell.angle_alpha   90.00
_cell.angle_beta   90.00
_cell.angle_gamma   90.00
#
_symmetry.space_group_name_H-M   'P 1'
#
loop_
_entity.id
_entity.type
_entity.pdbx_description
1 polymer ?
#
loop_
_entity_poly.entity_id
_entity_poly.type
_entity_poly.pdbx_seq_one_letter_code
_entity_poly.pdbx_strand_id
1 'polypeptide(L)'
;LLLHLEAGLEQAGLHAPQWLEACARALFDTACQQAWGVDGEPGFVYTLDWANRPVVHARLHWVHAEACAAAAALLLRTGEAQYEQWYRNCWGFIANHFIDPVGGSWHHELDAHNQPAGTLWPGKPDLYHAYQALLLPGLPLAPSLASNLAGNVTKR
;
A
#
# COMPACT_ATOMS: atom_id res chain seq x y z
N LEU A 1 -2.97 8.88 1.68
CA LEU A 1 -3.52 10.18 1.27
C LEU A 1 -3.83 11.09 2.47
N LEU A 2 -4.61 10.62 3.48
CA LEU A 2 -4.98 11.45 4.66
C LEU A 2 -3.75 11.98 5.42
N LEU A 3 -2.73 11.14 5.66
CA LEU A 3 -1.50 11.53 6.34
C LEU A 3 -0.66 12.52 5.53
N HIS A 4 -0.65 12.42 4.21
CA HIS A 4 0.01 13.41 3.35
C HIS A 4 -0.71 14.76 3.37
N LEU A 5 -2.06 14.75 3.42
CA LEU A 5 -2.85 15.95 3.58
C LEU A 5 -2.57 16.62 4.94
N GLU A 6 -2.58 15.82 6.02
CA GLU A 6 -2.28 16.30 7.37
C GLU A 6 -0.89 16.96 7.42
N ALA A 7 0.15 16.26 6.98
CA ALA A 7 1.51 16.77 6.96
C ALA A 7 1.67 18.01 6.06
N GLY A 8 0.95 18.06 4.93
CA GLY A 8 0.94 19.22 4.04
C GLY A 8 0.30 20.45 4.67
N LEU A 9 -0.79 20.29 5.41
CA LEU A 9 -1.42 21.37 6.17
C LEU A 9 -0.49 21.90 7.27
N GLU A 10 0.12 20.98 8.05
CA GLU A 10 1.10 21.33 9.09
C GLU A 10 2.29 22.10 8.50
N GLN A 11 2.85 21.63 7.38
CA GLN A 11 3.95 22.30 6.69
C GLN A 11 3.58 23.71 6.19
N ALA A 12 2.33 23.90 5.79
CA ALA A 12 1.80 25.21 5.38
C ALA A 12 1.48 26.14 6.56
N GLY A 13 1.70 25.70 7.80
CA GLY A 13 1.31 26.45 9.01
C GLY A 13 -0.19 26.48 9.26
N LEU A 14 -0.94 25.58 8.65
CA LEU A 14 -2.39 25.47 8.80
C LEU A 14 -2.74 24.39 9.84
N HIS A 15 -3.89 24.56 10.50
CA HIS A 15 -4.40 23.57 11.44
C HIS A 15 -4.87 22.33 10.71
N ALA A 16 -4.25 21.20 11.00
CA ALA A 16 -4.70 19.89 10.50
C ALA A 16 -5.80 19.33 11.43
N PRO A 17 -6.96 18.90 10.87
CA PRO A 17 -8.00 18.29 11.68
C PRO A 17 -7.53 16.98 12.33
N GLN A 18 -7.75 16.83 13.64
CA GLN A 18 -7.31 15.65 14.42
C GLN A 18 -7.86 14.31 13.91
N TRP A 19 -8.99 14.32 13.21
CA TRP A 19 -9.58 13.10 12.67
C TRP A 19 -8.80 12.49 11.49
N LEU A 20 -7.89 13.23 10.84
CA LEU A 20 -7.14 12.74 9.67
C LEU A 20 -6.28 11.52 10.01
N GLU A 21 -5.45 11.63 11.04
CA GLU A 21 -4.63 10.49 11.49
C GLU A 21 -5.49 9.36 12.04
N ALA A 22 -6.47 9.67 12.90
CA ALA A 22 -7.36 8.67 13.48
C ALA A 22 -8.12 7.88 12.40
N CYS A 23 -8.61 8.57 11.36
CA CYS A 23 -9.28 7.93 10.24
C CYS A 23 -8.31 7.08 9.39
N ALA A 24 -7.08 7.55 9.15
CA ALA A 24 -6.09 6.79 8.42
C ALA A 24 -5.75 5.46 9.12
N ARG A 25 -5.56 5.51 10.44
CA ARG A 25 -5.35 4.30 11.28
C ARG A 25 -6.53 3.36 11.18
N ALA A 26 -7.74 3.85 11.44
CA ALA A 26 -8.94 3.02 11.45
C ALA A 26 -9.20 2.34 10.11
N LEU A 27 -9.00 3.04 8.99
CA LEU A 27 -9.14 2.47 7.65
C LEU A 27 -8.11 1.38 7.38
N PHE A 28 -6.84 1.63 7.72
CA PHE A 28 -5.77 0.65 7.51
C PHE A 28 -5.97 -0.59 8.38
N ASP A 29 -6.22 -0.42 9.68
CA ASP A 29 -6.40 -1.52 10.62
C ASP A 29 -7.62 -2.37 10.25
N THR A 30 -8.72 -1.71 9.83
CA THR A 30 -9.91 -2.40 9.34
C THR A 30 -9.61 -3.24 8.10
N ALA A 31 -8.90 -2.66 7.12
CA ALA A 31 -8.53 -3.39 5.91
C ALA A 31 -7.65 -4.62 6.24
N CYS A 32 -6.67 -4.47 7.12
CA CYS A 32 -5.82 -5.57 7.56
C CYS A 32 -6.62 -6.68 8.26
N GLN A 33 -7.54 -6.31 9.15
CA GLN A 33 -8.35 -7.27 9.90
C GLN A 33 -9.39 -7.99 9.03
N GLN A 34 -9.97 -7.30 8.06
CA GLN A 34 -11.11 -7.81 7.30
C GLN A 34 -10.74 -8.42 5.95
N ALA A 35 -9.58 -8.09 5.39
CA ALA A 35 -9.24 -8.53 4.03
C ALA A 35 -7.94 -9.33 3.91
N TRP A 36 -7.05 -9.29 4.92
CA TRP A 36 -5.81 -10.06 4.87
C TRP A 36 -6.02 -11.48 5.35
N GLY A 37 -5.77 -12.48 4.50
CA GLY A 37 -5.77 -13.89 4.86
C GLY A 37 -7.14 -14.48 5.24
N VAL A 38 -8.23 -13.78 4.96
CA VAL A 38 -9.57 -14.13 5.42
C VAL A 38 -10.20 -15.34 4.71
N ASP A 39 -9.57 -15.80 3.65
CA ASP A 39 -9.94 -17.01 2.90
C ASP A 39 -8.98 -18.18 3.15
N GLY A 40 -8.07 -18.04 4.11
CA GLY A 40 -7.13 -19.09 4.50
C GLY A 40 -5.75 -18.99 3.85
N GLU A 41 -5.59 -18.16 2.82
CA GLU A 41 -4.32 -17.91 2.15
C GLU A 41 -3.83 -16.47 2.44
N PRO A 42 -2.51 -16.20 2.58
CA PRO A 42 -2.01 -14.86 2.83
C PRO A 42 -2.34 -13.89 1.70
N GLY A 43 -2.28 -12.59 2.00
CA GLY A 43 -2.57 -11.50 1.06
C GLY A 43 -3.99 -10.96 1.19
N PHE A 44 -4.19 -9.75 0.67
CA PHE A 44 -5.50 -9.09 0.66
C PHE A 44 -6.38 -9.69 -0.42
N VAL A 45 -7.56 -10.18 -0.06
CA VAL A 45 -8.60 -10.50 -1.04
C VAL A 45 -9.10 -9.21 -1.70
N TYR A 46 -9.49 -9.30 -2.99
CA TYR A 46 -9.84 -8.10 -3.74
C TYR A 46 -11.12 -7.44 -3.25
N THR A 47 -12.20 -8.20 -3.03
CA THR A 47 -13.47 -7.63 -2.57
C THR A 47 -14.13 -8.47 -1.49
N LEU A 48 -14.85 -7.76 -0.62
CA LEU A 48 -15.70 -8.32 0.42
C LEU A 48 -17.15 -7.89 0.19
N ASP A 49 -18.11 -8.67 0.68
CA ASP A 49 -19.51 -8.24 0.76
C ASP A 49 -19.77 -7.40 2.04
N TRP A 50 -21.00 -6.94 2.20
CA TRP A 50 -21.40 -6.15 3.37
C TRP A 50 -21.34 -6.90 4.71
N ALA A 51 -21.18 -8.22 4.68
CA ALA A 51 -20.96 -9.06 5.85
C ALA A 51 -19.48 -9.42 6.04
N ASN A 52 -18.56 -8.72 5.34
CA ASN A 52 -17.12 -8.94 5.33
C ASN A 52 -16.71 -10.35 4.87
N ARG A 53 -17.49 -10.98 4.00
CA ARG A 53 -17.15 -12.26 3.43
C ARG A 53 -16.46 -12.08 2.08
N PRO A 54 -15.39 -12.81 1.78
CA PRO A 54 -14.71 -12.74 0.48
C PRO A 54 -15.66 -13.02 -0.68
N VAL A 55 -15.63 -12.17 -1.70
CA VAL A 55 -16.40 -12.32 -2.94
C VAL A 55 -15.48 -12.56 -4.12
N VAL A 56 -14.43 -11.75 -4.25
CA VAL A 56 -13.39 -11.95 -5.25
C VAL A 56 -12.10 -12.27 -4.53
N HIS A 57 -11.67 -13.52 -4.63
CA HIS A 57 -10.51 -14.06 -3.93
C HIS A 57 -9.18 -13.74 -4.61
N ALA A 58 -9.19 -13.12 -5.77
CA ALA A 58 -7.98 -12.68 -6.45
C ALA A 58 -7.18 -11.68 -5.58
N ARG A 59 -5.86 -11.67 -5.74
CA ARG A 59 -4.97 -10.68 -5.15
C ARG A 59 -4.47 -9.77 -6.26
N LEU A 60 -4.62 -8.47 -6.08
CA LEU A 60 -4.15 -7.50 -7.07
C LEU A 60 -2.89 -6.78 -6.56
N HIS A 61 -1.92 -6.60 -7.45
CA HIS A 61 -0.63 -5.98 -7.13
C HIS A 61 -0.79 -4.58 -6.51
N TRP A 62 -1.70 -3.77 -7.05
CA TRP A 62 -1.89 -2.40 -6.59
C TRP A 62 -2.44 -2.31 -5.17
N VAL A 63 -3.30 -3.24 -4.76
CA VAL A 63 -3.82 -3.31 -3.37
C VAL A 63 -2.67 -3.51 -2.38
N HIS A 64 -1.74 -4.42 -2.71
CA HIS A 64 -0.59 -4.72 -1.86
C HIS A 64 0.44 -3.58 -1.88
N ALA A 65 0.65 -2.94 -3.03
CA ALA A 65 1.51 -1.76 -3.15
C ALA A 65 0.98 -0.58 -2.31
N GLU A 66 -0.32 -0.30 -2.38
CA GLU A 66 -0.96 0.76 -1.59
C GLU A 66 -0.95 0.43 -0.08
N ALA A 67 -1.17 -0.82 0.29
CA ALA A 67 -1.08 -1.25 1.69
C ALA A 67 0.35 -1.09 2.23
N CYS A 68 1.36 -1.43 1.43
CA CYS A 68 2.77 -1.23 1.77
C CYS A 68 3.09 0.27 2.00
N ALA A 69 2.64 1.13 1.07
CA ALA A 69 2.82 2.57 1.17
C ALA A 69 2.07 3.17 2.38
N ALA A 70 0.85 2.69 2.66
CA ALA A 70 0.05 3.13 3.80
C ALA A 70 0.69 2.73 5.13
N ALA A 71 1.20 1.48 5.24
CA ALA A 71 1.92 1.02 6.42
C ALA A 71 3.18 1.87 6.69
N ALA A 72 3.95 2.17 5.64
CA ALA A 72 5.12 3.04 5.74
C ALA A 72 4.75 4.47 6.19
N ALA A 73 3.69 5.04 5.62
CA ALA A 73 3.22 6.37 6.00
C ALA A 73 2.74 6.42 7.47
N LEU A 74 2.03 5.38 7.92
CA LEU A 74 1.62 5.25 9.32
C LEU A 74 2.82 5.09 10.25
N LEU A 75 3.81 4.28 9.88
CA LEU A 75 5.05 4.14 10.64
C LEU A 75 5.79 5.48 10.76
N LEU A 76 5.94 6.20 9.66
CA LEU A 76 6.58 7.53 9.65
C LEU A 76 5.85 8.54 10.54
N ARG A 77 4.51 8.49 10.57
CA ARG A 77 3.70 9.41 11.37
C ARG A 77 3.72 9.06 12.86
N THR A 78 3.65 7.78 13.18
CA THR A 78 3.34 7.31 14.54
C THR A 78 4.53 6.72 15.28
N GLY A 79 5.50 6.16 14.57
CA GLY A 79 6.60 5.39 15.14
C GLY A 79 6.20 4.02 15.71
N GLU A 80 4.94 3.58 15.51
CA GLU A 80 4.44 2.36 16.11
C GLU A 80 4.91 1.10 15.37
N ALA A 81 5.49 0.17 16.11
CA ALA A 81 6.10 -1.06 15.58
C ALA A 81 5.13 -1.96 14.79
N GLN A 82 3.82 -1.90 15.10
CA GLN A 82 2.82 -2.66 14.35
C GLN A 82 2.79 -2.29 12.86
N TYR A 83 3.01 -1.02 12.51
CA TYR A 83 3.03 -0.58 11.11
C TYR A 83 4.33 -0.98 10.40
N GLU A 84 5.45 -1.07 11.11
CA GLU A 84 6.66 -1.69 10.57
C GLU A 84 6.42 -3.18 10.25
N GLN A 85 5.77 -3.90 11.13
CA GLN A 85 5.44 -5.31 10.90
C GLN A 85 4.54 -5.48 9.67
N TRP A 86 3.51 -4.65 9.52
CA TRP A 86 2.65 -4.66 8.34
C TRP A 86 3.40 -4.31 7.06
N TYR A 87 4.29 -3.31 7.11
CA TYR A 87 5.16 -2.99 5.99
C TYR A 87 5.98 -4.19 5.54
N ARG A 88 6.61 -4.88 6.50
CA ARG A 88 7.40 -6.10 6.23
C ARG A 88 6.54 -7.24 5.70
N ASN A 89 5.36 -7.45 6.23
CA ASN A 89 4.41 -8.47 5.76
C ASN A 89 3.99 -8.21 4.31
N CYS A 90 3.61 -6.97 3.98
CA CYS A 90 3.24 -6.59 2.61
C CYS A 90 4.40 -6.78 1.63
N TRP A 91 5.61 -6.31 1.98
CA TRP A 91 6.79 -6.49 1.12
C TRP A 91 7.19 -7.96 0.99
N GLY A 92 7.14 -8.73 2.06
CA GLY A 92 7.40 -10.17 2.01
C GLY A 92 6.43 -10.88 1.05
N PHE A 93 5.15 -10.52 1.10
CA PHE A 93 4.15 -11.05 0.18
C PHE A 93 4.42 -10.62 -1.26
N ILE A 94 4.69 -9.33 -1.51
CA ILE A 94 5.03 -8.81 -2.84
C ILE A 94 6.26 -9.53 -3.41
N ALA A 95 7.31 -9.65 -2.63
CA ALA A 95 8.56 -10.28 -3.06
C ALA A 95 8.38 -11.76 -3.45
N ASN A 96 7.56 -12.48 -2.70
CA ASN A 96 7.38 -13.92 -2.90
C ASN A 96 6.35 -14.27 -3.99
N HIS A 97 5.39 -13.38 -4.28
CA HIS A 97 4.25 -13.74 -5.13
C HIS A 97 4.05 -12.79 -6.32
N PHE A 98 4.30 -11.48 -6.18
CA PHE A 98 4.06 -10.53 -7.27
C PHE A 98 5.26 -10.29 -8.16
N ILE A 99 6.50 -10.32 -7.64
CA ILE A 99 7.68 -10.10 -8.49
C ILE A 99 7.86 -11.30 -9.42
N ASP A 100 7.91 -11.03 -10.73
CA ASP A 100 8.20 -12.04 -11.74
C ASP A 100 9.71 -12.07 -12.03
N PRO A 101 10.45 -13.07 -11.51
CA PRO A 101 11.89 -13.12 -11.67
C PRO A 101 12.33 -13.53 -13.10
N VAL A 102 11.40 -14.07 -13.90
CA VAL A 102 11.67 -14.55 -15.26
C VAL A 102 11.29 -13.50 -16.29
N GLY A 103 10.04 -13.03 -16.25
CA GLY A 103 9.52 -12.06 -17.20
C GLY A 103 9.81 -10.61 -16.83
N GLY A 104 10.36 -10.36 -15.64
CA GLY A 104 10.56 -9.01 -15.10
C GLY A 104 9.25 -8.34 -14.67
N SER A 105 9.34 -7.18 -13.99
CA SER A 105 8.18 -6.47 -13.46
C SER A 105 7.39 -7.31 -12.44
N TRP A 106 6.12 -7.00 -12.26
CA TRP A 106 5.24 -7.71 -11.34
C TRP A 106 4.16 -8.49 -12.10
N HIS A 107 3.58 -9.51 -11.48
CA HIS A 107 2.31 -10.07 -11.91
C HIS A 107 1.19 -9.08 -11.58
N HIS A 108 0.21 -8.91 -12.47
CA HIS A 108 -0.91 -7.99 -12.24
C HIS A 108 -1.89 -8.56 -11.21
N GLU A 109 -2.13 -9.85 -11.31
CA GLU A 109 -3.13 -10.60 -10.55
C GLU A 109 -2.56 -11.94 -10.09
N LEU A 110 -2.95 -12.35 -8.90
CA LEU A 110 -2.80 -13.72 -8.41
C LEU A 110 -4.19 -14.29 -8.14
N ASP A 111 -4.32 -15.59 -8.30
CA ASP A 111 -5.55 -16.31 -7.94
C ASP A 111 -5.71 -16.51 -6.42
N ALA A 112 -6.74 -17.26 -6.03
CA ALA A 112 -7.03 -17.59 -4.63
C ALA A 112 -5.90 -18.38 -3.93
N HIS A 113 -4.99 -19.00 -4.68
CA HIS A 113 -3.86 -19.80 -4.18
C HIS A 113 -2.52 -19.07 -4.38
N ASN A 114 -2.57 -17.77 -4.60
CA ASN A 114 -1.39 -16.91 -4.80
C ASN A 114 -0.53 -17.30 -6.01
N GLN A 115 -1.14 -17.92 -7.04
CA GLN A 115 -0.47 -18.20 -8.30
C GLN A 115 -0.77 -17.11 -9.33
N PRO A 116 0.19 -16.76 -10.22
CA PRO A 116 -0.03 -15.79 -11.28
C PRO A 116 -1.27 -16.11 -12.10
N ALA A 117 -2.14 -15.12 -12.28
CA ALA A 117 -3.40 -15.22 -12.99
C ALA A 117 -3.60 -14.00 -13.91
N GLY A 118 -4.71 -13.94 -14.60
CA GLY A 118 -5.06 -12.86 -15.52
C GLY A 118 -6.52 -12.93 -15.92
N THR A 119 -7.38 -13.31 -14.98
CA THR A 119 -8.83 -13.43 -15.22
C THR A 119 -9.55 -12.10 -15.12
N LEU A 120 -9.12 -11.24 -14.20
CA LEU A 120 -9.65 -9.88 -14.04
C LEU A 120 -8.79 -8.88 -14.81
N TRP A 121 -7.47 -9.02 -14.69
CA TRP A 121 -6.49 -8.07 -15.22
C TRP A 121 -5.36 -8.82 -15.93
N PRO A 122 -5.49 -9.13 -17.22
CA PRO A 122 -4.46 -9.85 -17.95
C PRO A 122 -3.21 -8.99 -18.20
N GLY A 123 -2.09 -9.65 -18.36
CA GLY A 123 -0.80 -9.02 -18.67
C GLY A 123 -0.04 -8.48 -17.48
N LYS A 124 0.90 -7.58 -17.76
CA LYS A 124 1.72 -6.92 -16.74
C LYS A 124 1.07 -5.59 -16.32
N PRO A 125 1.19 -5.20 -15.04
CA PRO A 125 0.70 -3.92 -14.57
C PRO A 125 1.55 -2.76 -15.10
N ASP A 126 0.99 -1.55 -15.02
CA ASP A 126 1.78 -0.34 -15.12
C ASP A 126 2.74 -0.19 -13.92
N LEU A 127 3.65 0.76 -14.01
CA LEU A 127 4.66 0.99 -12.97
C LEU A 127 4.17 1.89 -11.82
N TYR A 128 2.99 2.48 -11.93
CA TYR A 128 2.54 3.55 -11.04
C TYR A 128 2.54 3.13 -9.57
N HIS A 129 1.79 2.10 -9.23
CA HIS A 129 1.66 1.64 -7.83
C HIS A 129 2.95 1.04 -7.29
N ALA A 130 3.64 0.21 -8.07
CA ALA A 130 4.91 -0.39 -7.69
C ALA A 130 5.98 0.68 -7.45
N TYR A 131 6.07 1.69 -8.32
CA TYR A 131 7.02 2.78 -8.19
C TYR A 131 6.75 3.63 -6.94
N GLN A 132 5.49 3.94 -6.65
CA GLN A 132 5.12 4.67 -5.43
C GLN A 132 5.45 3.88 -4.17
N ALA A 133 5.14 2.58 -4.13
CA ALA A 133 5.45 1.72 -2.98
C ALA A 133 6.95 1.66 -2.68
N LEU A 134 7.80 1.77 -3.70
CA LEU A 134 9.25 1.82 -3.54
C LEU A 134 9.77 3.17 -3.05
N LEU A 135 9.16 4.27 -3.45
CA LEU A 135 9.65 5.63 -3.17
C LEU A 135 9.12 6.22 -1.86
N LEU A 136 7.81 6.07 -1.60
CA LEU A 136 7.15 6.72 -0.47
C LEU A 136 7.79 6.40 0.89
N PRO A 137 8.24 5.16 1.17
CA PRO A 137 8.86 4.86 2.47
C PRO A 137 10.17 5.61 2.75
N GLY A 138 10.87 6.05 1.70
CA GLY A 138 12.12 6.81 1.81
C GLY A 138 11.95 8.33 1.79
N LEU A 139 10.72 8.82 1.74
CA LEU A 139 10.42 10.24 1.61
C LEU A 139 9.56 10.73 2.78
N PRO A 140 9.69 12.03 3.19
CA PRO A 140 8.80 12.60 4.19
C PRO A 140 7.36 12.65 3.66
N LEU A 141 6.40 12.72 4.58
CA LEU A 141 4.97 12.81 4.23
C LEU A 141 4.61 14.12 3.51
N ALA A 142 5.38 15.18 3.72
CA ALA A 142 5.25 16.46 3.02
C ALA A 142 6.66 17.01 2.70
N PRO A 143 6.83 17.80 1.63
CA PRO A 143 5.83 18.13 0.60
C PRO A 143 5.43 16.92 -0.26
N SER A 144 4.61 17.12 -1.30
CA SER A 144 4.16 16.03 -2.19
C SER A 144 5.34 15.24 -2.78
N LEU A 145 5.08 14.00 -3.21
CA LEU A 145 6.07 13.14 -3.86
C LEU A 145 6.81 13.86 -5.00
N ALA A 146 6.07 14.55 -5.88
CA ALA A 146 6.64 15.27 -7.00
C ALA A 146 7.61 16.39 -6.54
N SER A 147 7.25 17.14 -5.50
CA SER A 147 8.11 18.21 -4.94
C SER A 147 9.35 17.65 -4.25
N ASN A 148 9.22 16.52 -3.54
CA ASN A 148 10.35 15.83 -2.93
C ASN A 148 11.36 15.33 -3.99
N LEU A 149 10.88 14.75 -5.09
CA LEU A 149 11.73 14.29 -6.19
C LEU A 149 12.41 15.45 -6.90
N ALA A 150 11.70 16.54 -7.19
CA ALA A 150 12.27 17.74 -7.81
C ALA A 150 13.36 18.37 -6.96
N GLY A 151 13.15 18.48 -5.64
CA GLY A 151 14.13 19.04 -4.70
C GLY A 151 15.42 18.22 -4.59
N ASN A 152 15.38 16.92 -4.83
CA ASN A 152 16.55 16.06 -4.83
C ASN A 152 17.36 16.12 -6.14
N VAL A 153 16.74 16.47 -7.26
CA VAL A 153 17.43 16.65 -8.56
C VAL A 153 18.29 17.91 -8.56
N THR A 154 17.85 18.97 -7.89
CA THR A 154 18.57 20.26 -7.85
C THR A 154 19.75 20.29 -6.86
N LYS A 155 19.94 19.25 -6.04
CA LYS A 155 21.04 19.14 -5.06
C LYS A 155 22.19 18.23 -5.53
N ARG A 156 22.17 17.74 -6.77
CA ARG A 156 23.26 17.00 -7.41
C ARG A 156 23.91 17.86 -8.48
#